data_abe6d33cdf7c4691a1d801be50326b49
#
_entry.id   abe6d33cdf7c4691a1d801be50326b49
#
_cell.length_a   1.000
_cell.length_b   1.000
_cell.length_c   1.000
_cell.angle_alpha   90.00
_cell.angle_beta   90.00
_cell.angle_gamma   90.00
#
_symmetry.space_group_name_H-M   'P 1'
#
loop_
_entity.id
_entity.type
_entity.pdbx_description
1 polymer ?
#
loop_
_entity_poly.entity_id
_entity_poly.type
_entity_poly.pdbx_seq_one_letter_code
_entity_poly.pdbx_strand_id
1 'polypeptide(L)'
;MNQIDKKIISELLKDGRASYKQLGDVVGYTIMGVKRRVEKMISGGLIDISARINVSALNFHAVLILLEIESQEALSKCLERFKECPRVLKMFTLLAGHNLAVLAIAEDRDTLECESMEKCSLRSTHGVRRTEFYPIGSIHYSPFLKVRLDLATKDRDVAPCNVQCNTCSSYKEKRCVGCPATKYYRGPL
;
A
#
# COMPACT_ATOMS: atom_id res chain seq x y z
N MET A 1 -14.26 21.83 7.19
CA MET A 1 -14.22 21.91 5.70
C MET A 1 -15.37 22.78 5.23
N ASN A 2 -15.08 23.90 4.54
CA ASN A 2 -16.08 24.83 4.03
C ASN A 2 -16.45 24.52 2.56
N GLN A 3 -17.41 25.24 1.97
CA GLN A 3 -17.89 25.00 0.59
C GLN A 3 -16.80 25.20 -0.47
N ILE A 4 -15.86 26.14 -0.23
CA ILE A 4 -14.74 26.42 -1.15
C ILE A 4 -13.77 25.26 -1.13
N ASP A 5 -13.43 24.74 0.05
CA ASP A 5 -12.54 23.58 0.17
C ASP A 5 -13.16 22.34 -0.52
N LYS A 6 -14.47 22.14 -0.40
CA LYS A 6 -15.20 21.06 -1.09
C LYS A 6 -15.09 21.17 -2.61
N LYS A 7 -15.25 22.39 -3.17
CA LYS A 7 -15.10 22.64 -4.61
C LYS A 7 -13.67 22.38 -5.09
N ILE A 8 -12.67 22.85 -4.35
CA ILE A 8 -11.25 22.61 -4.67
C ILE A 8 -10.96 21.10 -4.67
N ILE A 9 -11.40 20.38 -3.65
CA ILE A 9 -11.23 18.90 -3.55
C ILE A 9 -11.94 18.21 -4.72
N SER A 10 -13.16 18.63 -5.08
CA SER A 10 -13.90 18.06 -6.21
C SER A 10 -13.14 18.18 -7.54
N GLU A 11 -12.49 19.32 -7.80
CA GLU A 11 -11.67 19.49 -9.00
C GLU A 11 -10.38 18.65 -8.93
N LEU A 12 -9.71 18.59 -7.77
CA LEU A 12 -8.52 17.75 -7.56
C LEU A 12 -8.84 16.25 -7.67
N LEU A 13 -10.05 15.82 -7.34
CA LEU A 13 -10.49 14.42 -7.54
C LEU A 13 -10.68 14.08 -9.03
N LYS A 14 -11.03 15.07 -9.88
CA LYS A 14 -11.13 14.89 -11.33
C LYS A 14 -9.75 14.92 -11.99
N ASP A 15 -8.92 15.89 -11.62
CA ASP A 15 -7.54 16.01 -12.09
C ASP A 15 -6.61 16.49 -10.95
N GLY A 16 -5.85 15.56 -10.40
CA GLY A 16 -4.85 15.86 -9.34
C GLY A 16 -3.71 16.78 -9.79
N ARG A 17 -3.60 17.09 -11.10
CA ARG A 17 -2.63 18.02 -11.68
C ARG A 17 -3.21 19.41 -11.94
N ALA A 18 -4.47 19.65 -11.57
CA ALA A 18 -5.11 20.97 -11.75
C ALA A 18 -4.25 22.08 -11.12
N SER A 19 -3.91 23.10 -11.91
CA SER A 19 -3.11 24.22 -11.45
C SER A 19 -3.88 25.08 -10.45
N TYR A 20 -3.17 25.77 -9.58
CA TYR A 20 -3.80 26.73 -8.64
C TYR A 20 -4.57 27.85 -9.36
N LYS A 21 -4.19 28.19 -10.60
CA LYS A 21 -4.94 29.12 -11.44
C LYS A 21 -6.30 28.54 -11.79
N GLN A 22 -6.35 27.31 -12.37
CA GLN A 22 -7.60 26.62 -12.73
C GLN A 22 -8.53 26.47 -11.52
N LEU A 23 -7.97 26.05 -10.38
CA LEU A 23 -8.73 25.95 -9.13
C LEU A 23 -9.26 27.32 -8.68
N GLY A 24 -8.46 28.39 -8.84
CA GLY A 24 -8.85 29.75 -8.52
C GLY A 24 -10.02 30.25 -9.35
N ASP A 25 -9.97 30.00 -10.65
CA ASP A 25 -11.03 30.37 -11.60
C ASP A 25 -12.38 29.69 -11.25
N VAL A 26 -12.34 28.41 -10.80
CA VAL A 26 -13.55 27.68 -10.38
C VAL A 26 -14.17 28.20 -9.10
N VAL A 27 -13.33 28.64 -8.13
CA VAL A 27 -13.84 29.04 -6.80
C VAL A 27 -13.92 30.54 -6.60
N GLY A 28 -13.47 31.35 -7.58
CA GLY A 28 -13.46 32.81 -7.49
C GLY A 28 -12.40 33.37 -6.54
N TYR A 29 -11.24 32.69 -6.43
CA TYR A 29 -10.14 33.08 -5.52
C TYR A 29 -8.85 33.32 -6.28
N THR A 30 -7.96 34.12 -5.67
CA THR A 30 -6.61 34.30 -6.20
C THR A 30 -5.78 33.03 -6.13
N ILE A 31 -4.79 32.89 -7.02
CA ILE A 31 -3.83 31.77 -7.04
C ILE A 31 -3.21 31.55 -5.65
N MET A 32 -2.78 32.62 -4.99
CA MET A 32 -2.18 32.54 -3.66
C MET A 32 -3.18 32.10 -2.58
N GLY A 33 -4.44 32.54 -2.69
CA GLY A 33 -5.50 32.14 -1.77
C GLY A 33 -5.80 30.64 -1.87
N VAL A 34 -5.86 30.11 -3.10
CA VAL A 34 -6.05 28.68 -3.35
C VAL A 34 -4.83 27.87 -2.91
N LYS A 35 -3.63 28.29 -3.28
CA LYS A 35 -2.37 27.63 -2.86
C LYS A 35 -2.35 27.44 -1.34
N ARG A 36 -2.55 28.50 -0.57
CA ARG A 36 -2.56 28.45 0.89
C ARG A 36 -3.60 27.49 1.46
N ARG A 37 -4.79 27.40 0.82
CA ARG A 37 -5.84 26.47 1.23
C ARG A 37 -5.46 25.03 0.97
N VAL A 38 -4.94 24.72 -0.23
CA VAL A 38 -4.49 23.38 -0.60
C VAL A 38 -3.36 22.92 0.32
N GLU A 39 -2.34 23.77 0.54
CA GLU A 39 -1.24 23.47 1.46
C GLU A 39 -1.73 23.22 2.89
N LYS A 40 -2.69 24.02 3.38
CA LYS A 40 -3.30 23.80 4.69
C LYS A 40 -4.07 22.48 4.77
N MET A 41 -4.77 22.08 3.71
CA MET A 41 -5.48 20.79 3.66
C MET A 41 -4.51 19.60 3.63
N ILE A 42 -3.40 19.73 2.91
CA ILE A 42 -2.34 18.70 2.85
C ILE A 42 -1.63 18.59 4.21
N SER A 43 -1.13 19.71 4.75
CA SER A 43 -0.41 19.73 6.03
C SER A 43 -1.29 19.32 7.22
N GLY A 44 -2.59 19.58 7.13
CA GLY A 44 -3.58 19.11 8.11
C GLY A 44 -4.05 17.67 7.90
N GLY A 45 -3.49 16.94 6.93
CA GLY A 45 -3.84 15.53 6.66
C GLY A 45 -5.25 15.33 6.11
N LEU A 46 -5.93 16.39 5.63
CA LEU A 46 -7.28 16.28 5.08
C LEU A 46 -7.30 15.68 3.68
N ILE A 47 -6.29 16.00 2.85
CA ILE A 47 -6.12 15.47 1.50
C ILE A 47 -4.68 14.99 1.29
N ASP A 48 -4.55 13.99 0.41
CA ASP A 48 -3.26 13.51 -0.12
C ASP A 48 -3.32 13.55 -1.65
N ILE A 49 -2.34 14.19 -2.27
CA ILE A 49 -2.19 14.24 -3.73
C ILE A 49 -1.00 13.41 -4.11
N SER A 50 -1.26 12.26 -4.72
CA SER A 50 -0.22 11.29 -5.08
C SER A 50 -0.56 10.54 -6.35
N ALA A 51 0.46 10.03 -7.04
CA ALA A 51 0.27 9.12 -8.16
C ALA A 51 -0.29 7.78 -7.68
N ARG A 52 -1.13 7.18 -8.53
CA ARG A 52 -1.61 5.81 -8.37
C ARG A 52 -1.25 5.00 -9.61
N ILE A 53 -0.91 3.75 -9.43
CA ILE A 53 -0.44 2.86 -10.49
C ILE A 53 -1.57 1.88 -10.85
N ASN A 54 -1.81 1.70 -12.14
CA ASN A 54 -2.68 0.65 -12.64
C ASN A 54 -1.98 -0.71 -12.46
N VAL A 55 -2.29 -1.40 -11.37
CA VAL A 55 -1.67 -2.68 -11.03
C VAL A 55 -2.00 -3.78 -12.03
N SER A 56 -3.18 -3.71 -12.66
CA SER A 56 -3.58 -4.66 -13.71
C SER A 56 -2.74 -4.49 -14.98
N ALA A 57 -2.34 -3.25 -15.33
CA ALA A 57 -1.48 -2.99 -16.49
C ALA A 57 -0.04 -3.48 -16.27
N LEU A 58 0.37 -3.68 -15.03
CA LEU A 58 1.66 -4.28 -14.65
C LEU A 58 1.56 -5.79 -14.45
N ASN A 59 0.39 -6.40 -14.67
CA ASN A 59 0.10 -7.81 -14.36
C ASN A 59 0.36 -8.18 -12.89
N PHE A 60 0.22 -7.23 -11.98
CA PHE A 60 0.34 -7.50 -10.54
C PHE A 60 -0.93 -8.13 -9.99
N HIS A 61 -0.74 -9.04 -9.08
CA HIS A 61 -1.81 -9.70 -8.34
C HIS A 61 -2.07 -8.97 -7.03
N ALA A 62 -3.30 -8.52 -6.83
CA ALA A 62 -3.72 -7.97 -5.56
C ALA A 62 -4.33 -9.08 -4.67
N VAL A 63 -4.19 -8.93 -3.36
CA VAL A 63 -4.73 -9.86 -2.37
C VAL A 63 -5.31 -9.13 -1.18
N LEU A 64 -6.45 -9.59 -0.70
CA LEU A 64 -7.01 -9.22 0.59
C LEU A 64 -6.68 -10.32 1.60
N ILE A 65 -6.04 -9.97 2.71
CA ILE A 65 -5.65 -10.90 3.76
C ILE A 65 -6.39 -10.48 5.03
N LEU A 66 -7.15 -11.41 5.61
CA LEU A 66 -7.82 -11.21 6.88
C LEU A 66 -7.08 -12.01 7.96
N LEU A 67 -6.80 -11.38 9.10
CA LEU A 67 -6.09 -12.01 10.21
C LEU A 67 -6.87 -11.85 11.51
N GLU A 68 -6.88 -12.92 12.29
CA GLU A 68 -7.24 -12.91 13.70
C GLU A 68 -5.95 -12.95 14.52
N ILE A 69 -5.69 -11.87 15.25
CA ILE A 69 -4.49 -11.71 16.08
C ILE A 69 -4.91 -11.71 17.54
N GLU A 70 -4.21 -12.49 18.38
CA GLU A 70 -4.62 -12.86 19.72
C GLU A 70 -4.65 -11.73 20.74
N SER A 71 -3.86 -10.67 20.53
CA SER A 71 -3.73 -9.58 21.49
C SER A 71 -3.39 -8.25 20.82
N GLN A 72 -3.66 -7.15 21.53
CA GLN A 72 -3.30 -5.80 21.07
C GLN A 72 -1.79 -5.63 20.92
N GLU A 73 -1.01 -6.30 21.78
CA GLU A 73 0.46 -6.26 21.68
C GLU A 73 0.95 -6.97 20.42
N ALA A 74 0.43 -8.16 20.12
CA ALA A 74 0.76 -8.90 18.89
C ALA A 74 0.31 -8.12 17.62
N LEU A 75 -0.85 -7.45 17.68
CA LEU A 75 -1.32 -6.57 16.60
C LEU A 75 -0.34 -5.41 16.37
N SER A 76 0.08 -4.73 17.43
CA SER A 76 1.04 -3.61 17.31
C SER A 76 2.38 -4.07 16.73
N LYS A 77 2.89 -5.23 17.15
CA LYS A 77 4.11 -5.84 16.59
C LYS A 77 3.95 -6.19 15.11
N CYS A 78 2.79 -6.71 14.71
CA CYS A 78 2.46 -7.00 13.31
C CYS A 78 2.46 -5.73 12.46
N LEU A 79 1.78 -4.67 12.91
CA LEU A 79 1.72 -3.39 12.23
C LEU A 79 3.12 -2.80 12.03
N GLU A 80 3.96 -2.80 13.07
CA GLU A 80 5.33 -2.27 12.99
C GLU A 80 6.21 -3.12 12.06
N ARG A 81 6.11 -4.46 12.13
CA ARG A 81 6.88 -5.37 11.28
C ARG A 81 6.65 -5.11 9.78
N PHE A 82 5.43 -4.78 9.38
CA PHE A 82 5.06 -4.59 7.97
C PHE A 82 4.93 -3.12 7.55
N LYS A 83 5.22 -2.19 8.44
CA LYS A 83 5.14 -0.75 8.20
C LYS A 83 5.90 -0.29 6.96
N GLU A 84 7.09 -0.83 6.73
CA GLU A 84 7.94 -0.52 5.59
C GLU A 84 7.91 -1.59 4.49
N CYS A 85 6.93 -2.51 4.49
CA CYS A 85 6.82 -3.50 3.45
C CYS A 85 6.32 -2.86 2.13
N PRO A 86 7.08 -2.92 1.02
CA PRO A 86 6.67 -2.29 -0.25
C PRO A 86 5.41 -2.88 -0.84
N ARG A 87 5.13 -4.17 -0.57
CA ARG A 87 3.98 -4.88 -1.11
C ARG A 87 2.69 -4.68 -0.32
N VAL A 88 2.78 -4.28 0.96
CA VAL A 88 1.62 -3.95 1.78
C VAL A 88 1.14 -2.54 1.44
N LEU A 89 -0.02 -2.42 0.82
CA LEU A 89 -0.58 -1.14 0.38
C LEU A 89 -1.40 -0.45 1.48
N LYS A 90 -2.23 -1.23 2.21
CA LYS A 90 -3.08 -0.74 3.29
C LYS A 90 -3.26 -1.79 4.37
N MET A 91 -3.37 -1.34 5.60
CA MET A 91 -3.76 -2.16 6.75
C MET A 91 -4.93 -1.48 7.47
N PHE A 92 -5.92 -2.26 7.85
CA PHE A 92 -7.13 -1.79 8.53
C PHE A 92 -7.37 -2.62 9.78
N THR A 93 -7.44 -1.98 10.94
CA THR A 93 -7.95 -2.66 12.14
C THR A 93 -9.46 -2.81 12.02
N LEU A 94 -9.95 -4.02 12.23
CA LEU A 94 -11.37 -4.36 12.17
C LEU A 94 -11.93 -4.49 13.60
N LEU A 95 -13.23 -4.23 13.75
CA LEU A 95 -13.88 -4.20 15.07
C LEU A 95 -14.57 -5.50 15.45
N ALA A 96 -14.68 -6.48 14.53
CA ALA A 96 -15.31 -7.76 14.77
C ALA A 96 -14.78 -8.86 13.85
N GLY A 97 -14.92 -10.12 14.24
CA GLY A 97 -14.40 -11.27 13.48
C GLY A 97 -12.86 -11.26 13.44
N HIS A 98 -12.29 -11.23 12.24
CA HIS A 98 -10.87 -10.91 12.08
C HIS A 98 -10.62 -9.47 12.54
N ASN A 99 -9.50 -9.22 13.24
CA ASN A 99 -9.20 -7.89 13.78
C ASN A 99 -8.19 -7.09 12.95
N LEU A 100 -7.67 -7.66 11.85
CA LEU A 100 -6.81 -6.98 10.89
C LEU A 100 -7.17 -7.40 9.46
N ALA A 101 -7.33 -6.42 8.56
CA ALA A 101 -7.40 -6.62 7.13
C ALA A 101 -6.21 -5.94 6.45
N VAL A 102 -5.61 -6.61 5.47
CA VAL A 102 -4.45 -6.12 4.74
C VAL A 102 -4.71 -6.23 3.24
N LEU A 103 -4.53 -5.12 2.51
CA LEU A 103 -4.47 -5.12 1.06
C LEU A 103 -3.00 -5.13 0.65
N ALA A 104 -2.60 -6.15 -0.10
CA ALA A 104 -1.24 -6.29 -0.59
C ALA A 104 -1.22 -6.62 -2.09
N ILE A 105 -0.03 -6.55 -2.70
CA ILE A 105 0.22 -6.90 -4.10
C ILE A 105 1.43 -7.84 -4.20
N ALA A 106 1.44 -8.67 -5.24
CA ALA A 106 2.59 -9.45 -5.66
C ALA A 106 2.81 -9.28 -7.17
N GLU A 107 4.04 -9.43 -7.64
CA GLU A 107 4.45 -9.22 -9.03
C GLU A 107 3.95 -10.33 -9.96
N ASP A 108 3.83 -11.53 -9.43
CA ASP A 108 3.36 -12.71 -10.14
C ASP A 108 2.64 -13.69 -9.19
N ARG A 109 2.07 -14.76 -9.75
CA ARG A 109 1.32 -15.76 -9.01
C ARG A 109 2.21 -16.57 -8.06
N ASP A 110 3.41 -16.89 -8.48
CA ASP A 110 4.34 -17.70 -7.69
C ASP A 110 4.83 -16.92 -6.46
N THR A 111 5.14 -15.63 -6.65
CA THR A 111 5.45 -14.71 -5.56
C THR A 111 4.27 -14.55 -4.60
N LEU A 112 3.04 -14.45 -5.12
CA LEU A 112 1.82 -14.38 -4.30
C LEU A 112 1.65 -15.63 -3.43
N GLU A 113 1.86 -16.81 -3.99
CA GLU A 113 1.83 -18.09 -3.26
C GLU A 113 2.90 -18.10 -2.16
N CYS A 114 4.13 -17.72 -2.48
CA CYS A 114 5.21 -17.62 -1.51
C CYS A 114 4.89 -16.64 -0.37
N GLU A 115 4.30 -15.49 -0.67
CA GLU A 115 3.85 -14.52 0.33
C GLU A 115 2.76 -15.07 1.27
N SER A 116 2.01 -16.06 0.84
CA SER A 116 1.02 -16.71 1.70
C SER A 116 1.62 -17.71 2.68
N MET A 117 2.82 -18.27 2.43
CA MET A 117 3.38 -19.41 3.15
C MET A 117 4.73 -19.13 3.82
N GLU A 118 5.56 -18.27 3.23
CA GLU A 118 6.94 -18.08 3.67
C GLU A 118 7.08 -17.23 4.95
N LYS A 119 8.28 -17.18 5.52
CA LYS A 119 8.59 -16.41 6.72
C LYS A 119 8.30 -14.91 6.58
N CYS A 120 8.29 -14.37 5.36
CA CYS A 120 7.90 -12.99 5.06
C CYS A 120 6.37 -12.80 5.02
N SER A 121 5.59 -13.86 5.11
CA SER A 121 4.14 -13.80 5.17
C SER A 121 3.63 -13.12 6.43
N LEU A 122 2.51 -12.44 6.33
CA LEU A 122 1.74 -11.93 7.47
C LEU A 122 1.33 -13.05 8.43
N ARG A 123 0.95 -14.23 7.90
CA ARG A 123 0.54 -15.38 8.73
C ARG A 123 1.69 -15.96 9.57
N SER A 124 2.95 -15.69 9.21
CA SER A 124 4.12 -16.11 9.99
C SER A 124 4.40 -15.21 11.21
N THR A 125 3.57 -14.20 11.45
CA THR A 125 3.71 -13.29 12.59
C THR A 125 3.23 -13.97 13.87
N HIS A 126 4.01 -13.83 14.94
CA HIS A 126 3.64 -14.35 16.25
C HIS A 126 2.30 -13.77 16.72
N GLY A 127 1.46 -14.61 17.31
CA GLY A 127 0.13 -14.22 17.78
C GLY A 127 -0.97 -14.24 16.72
N VAL A 128 -0.67 -14.61 15.48
CA VAL A 128 -1.70 -14.84 14.46
C VAL A 128 -2.35 -16.20 14.71
N ARG A 129 -3.65 -16.20 15.01
CA ARG A 129 -4.46 -17.41 15.26
C ARG A 129 -5.08 -17.97 13.99
N ARG A 130 -5.57 -17.07 13.14
CA ARG A 130 -6.25 -17.44 11.89
C ARG A 130 -5.88 -16.44 10.80
N THR A 131 -5.74 -16.93 9.57
CA THR A 131 -5.51 -16.13 8.38
C THR A 131 -6.36 -16.64 7.24
N GLU A 132 -7.06 -15.72 6.59
CA GLU A 132 -7.75 -16.00 5.33
C GLU A 132 -7.10 -15.16 4.23
N PHE A 133 -6.84 -15.80 3.10
CA PHE A 133 -6.08 -15.22 2.00
C PHE A 133 -6.94 -15.23 0.74
N TYR A 134 -7.33 -14.07 0.26
CA TYR A 134 -8.26 -13.90 -0.85
C TYR A 134 -7.56 -13.21 -2.03
N PRO A 135 -7.00 -13.95 -3.00
CA PRO A 135 -6.54 -13.36 -4.25
C PRO A 135 -7.69 -12.61 -4.94
N ILE A 136 -7.43 -11.38 -5.35
CA ILE A 136 -8.43 -10.54 -6.01
C ILE A 136 -8.43 -10.87 -7.50
N GLY A 137 -9.55 -11.38 -8.01
CA GLY A 137 -9.69 -11.73 -9.42
C GLY A 137 -9.81 -10.50 -10.32
N SER A 138 -10.54 -9.46 -9.86
CA SER A 138 -10.75 -8.23 -10.63
C SER A 138 -10.95 -7.03 -9.72
N ILE A 139 -10.41 -5.88 -10.11
CA ILE A 139 -10.64 -4.59 -9.45
C ILE A 139 -11.60 -3.78 -10.32
N HIS A 140 -12.82 -3.56 -9.81
CA HIS A 140 -13.85 -2.81 -10.53
C HIS A 140 -13.69 -1.30 -10.34
N TYR A 141 -14.19 -0.52 -11.32
CA TYR A 141 -14.22 0.95 -11.38
C TYR A 141 -12.86 1.63 -11.52
N SER A 142 -11.86 1.29 -10.71
CA SER A 142 -10.54 1.92 -10.75
C SER A 142 -9.44 0.94 -10.35
N PRO A 143 -8.62 0.46 -11.29
CA PRO A 143 -7.51 -0.46 -11.03
C PRO A 143 -6.28 0.25 -10.44
N PHE A 144 -6.39 1.54 -10.15
CA PHE A 144 -5.27 2.36 -9.70
C PHE A 144 -5.10 2.28 -8.19
N LEU A 145 -3.97 1.75 -7.72
CA LEU A 145 -3.59 1.66 -6.32
C LEU A 145 -2.36 2.53 -6.02
N LYS A 146 -2.24 3.00 -4.79
CA LYS A 146 -1.04 3.69 -4.30
C LYS A 146 0.01 2.64 -3.95
N VAL A 147 0.82 2.27 -4.94
CA VAL A 147 1.96 1.35 -4.74
C VAL A 147 3.10 2.11 -4.08
N ARG A 148 3.74 1.50 -3.10
CA ARG A 148 4.78 2.10 -2.25
C ARG A 148 6.16 1.95 -2.88
N LEU A 149 6.35 2.56 -4.06
CA LEU A 149 7.62 2.52 -4.81
C LEU A 149 8.78 3.17 -4.06
N ASP A 150 8.48 4.15 -3.22
CA ASP A 150 9.42 4.81 -2.31
C ASP A 150 10.11 3.84 -1.34
N LEU A 151 9.50 2.70 -1.06
CA LEU A 151 10.04 1.64 -0.23
C LEU A 151 10.72 0.50 -1.02
N ALA A 152 10.63 0.52 -2.35
CA ALA A 152 11.27 -0.46 -3.24
C ALA A 152 12.72 -0.02 -3.57
N THR A 153 13.54 0.20 -2.54
CA THR A 153 14.86 0.83 -2.63
C THR A 153 15.94 -0.06 -3.21
N LYS A 154 15.77 -1.40 -3.19
CA LYS A 154 16.70 -2.43 -3.70
C LYS A 154 18.12 -2.38 -3.10
N ASP A 155 18.28 -1.80 -1.93
CA ASP A 155 19.57 -1.53 -1.29
C ASP A 155 19.84 -2.32 0.00
N ARG A 156 18.78 -2.89 0.61
CA ARG A 156 18.88 -3.59 1.89
C ARG A 156 19.37 -5.03 1.73
N ASP A 157 20.17 -5.51 2.69
CA ASP A 157 20.53 -6.93 2.81
C ASP A 157 19.40 -7.78 3.40
N VAL A 158 18.62 -7.19 4.28
CA VAL A 158 17.51 -7.83 4.98
C VAL A 158 16.23 -7.07 4.68
N ALA A 159 15.15 -7.80 4.38
CA ALA A 159 13.83 -7.20 4.17
C ALA A 159 13.34 -6.47 5.43
N PRO A 160 12.47 -5.44 5.30
CA PRO A 160 11.90 -4.72 6.46
C PRO A 160 11.20 -5.62 7.48
N CYS A 161 10.68 -6.76 7.05
CA CYS A 161 10.07 -7.79 7.89
C CYS A 161 11.07 -8.72 8.58
N ASN A 162 12.38 -8.39 8.56
CA ASN A 162 13.50 -9.16 9.12
C ASN A 162 13.74 -10.54 8.46
N VAL A 163 13.34 -10.71 7.20
CA VAL A 163 13.60 -11.94 6.44
C VAL A 163 14.72 -11.71 5.44
N GLN A 164 15.64 -12.67 5.37
CA GLN A 164 16.74 -12.72 4.39
C GLN A 164 16.29 -13.49 3.16
N CYS A 165 16.08 -12.81 2.04
CA CYS A 165 15.63 -13.45 0.79
C CYS A 165 16.65 -14.46 0.24
N ASN A 166 17.95 -14.18 0.31
CA ASN A 166 19.00 -15.05 -0.20
C ASN A 166 19.10 -16.42 0.49
N THR A 167 18.54 -16.56 1.69
CA THR A 167 18.48 -17.85 2.42
C THR A 167 17.16 -18.59 2.21
N CYS A 168 16.13 -17.94 1.67
CA CYS A 168 14.79 -18.50 1.44
C CYS A 168 14.84 -19.53 0.31
N SER A 169 14.20 -20.70 0.52
CA SER A 169 14.09 -21.77 -0.49
C SER A 169 13.34 -21.32 -1.74
N SER A 170 12.18 -20.70 -1.57
CA SER A 170 11.37 -20.19 -2.69
C SER A 170 12.10 -19.16 -3.56
N TYR A 171 12.96 -18.31 -2.95
CA TYR A 171 13.81 -17.40 -3.70
C TYR A 171 14.93 -18.16 -4.49
N LYS A 172 15.58 -19.13 -3.86
CA LYS A 172 16.63 -19.96 -4.51
C LYS A 172 16.07 -20.76 -5.67
N GLU A 173 14.87 -21.28 -5.52
CA GLU A 173 14.14 -22.05 -6.55
C GLU A 173 13.50 -21.17 -7.62
N LYS A 174 13.69 -19.84 -7.55
CA LYS A 174 13.13 -18.85 -8.49
C LYS A 174 11.62 -18.74 -8.51
N ARG A 175 10.93 -19.27 -7.49
CA ARG A 175 9.47 -19.15 -7.28
C ARG A 175 9.06 -17.81 -6.66
N CYS A 176 10.01 -17.03 -6.17
CA CYS A 176 9.77 -15.70 -5.62
C CYS A 176 10.81 -14.73 -6.18
N VAL A 177 10.37 -13.55 -6.59
CA VAL A 177 11.26 -12.49 -7.12
C VAL A 177 12.05 -11.75 -6.03
N GLY A 178 11.86 -12.09 -4.75
CA GLY A 178 12.50 -11.42 -3.62
C GLY A 178 11.73 -10.20 -3.13
N CYS A 179 12.20 -9.58 -2.05
CA CYS A 179 11.58 -8.37 -1.50
C CYS A 179 12.05 -7.12 -2.25
N PRO A 180 11.15 -6.22 -2.71
CA PRO A 180 11.53 -5.02 -3.46
C PRO A 180 12.45 -4.04 -2.70
N ALA A 181 12.49 -4.10 -1.36
CA ALA A 181 13.41 -3.29 -0.58
C ALA A 181 14.84 -3.86 -0.54
N THR A 182 15.08 -5.07 -1.06
CA THR A 182 16.39 -5.73 -0.93
C THR A 182 17.14 -5.79 -2.26
N LYS A 183 18.47 -5.84 -2.21
CA LYS A 183 19.36 -6.05 -3.37
C LYS A 183 19.13 -7.39 -4.09
N TYR A 184 18.38 -8.29 -3.50
CA TYR A 184 18.02 -9.59 -4.06
C TYR A 184 16.77 -9.55 -4.94
N TYR A 185 16.14 -8.40 -5.06
CA TYR A 185 14.92 -8.27 -5.85
C TYR A 185 15.15 -8.41 -7.35
N ARG A 186 14.33 -9.23 -8.01
CA ARG A 186 14.40 -9.56 -9.45
C ARG A 186 13.16 -9.12 -10.24
N GLY A 187 12.21 -8.45 -9.55
CA GLY A 187 10.93 -8.06 -10.14
C GLY A 187 10.95 -6.66 -10.77
N PRO A 188 9.79 -6.20 -11.27
CA PRO A 188 9.65 -4.95 -12.03
C PRO A 188 9.43 -3.68 -11.19
N LEU A 189 9.28 -3.74 -9.85
CA LEU A 189 9.13 -2.57 -8.98
C LEU A 189 10.41 -1.76 -8.87
#